data_6e5f434e1fd313a0b2a8fc8c3a79b7d4
#
_entry.id   6e5f434e1fd313a0b2a8fc8c3a79b7d4
#
_cell.length_a   1.000
_cell.length_b   1.000
_cell.length_c   1.000
_cell.angle_alpha   90.00
_cell.angle_beta   90.00
_cell.angle_gamma   90.00
#
_symmetry.space_group_name_H-M   'P 1'
#
loop_
_entity.id
_entity.type
_entity.pdbx_description
1 polymer ?
#
loop_
_entity_poly.entity_id
_entity_poly.type
_entity_poly.pdbx_seq_one_letter_code
_entity_poly.pdbx_strand_id
1 'polypeptide(L)'
;MGYKVLDNNFGSNIDAGIASSLVKGTTISNKAKFDIAVFEVDERSSIKIYPYIKPTYVLCTNLFRDSIKRNAHPEFISSIINKGLPEDTILILNADDPISSRLGSKSNSRVFFAIDKQPFDLNKSINLINDQKICPKCGTKLEYNYVRYHHIGNCYCPNCDFKSPTADIAIKTIDFKNQKIIVTVDNKEEEFKLFSNQIFNIYNEIAVITALYTLGISTKDIQSQINKLHIVESRYNEVEKNGIKIIGNLCKGQNPVALSCIFDFLNRDKAEKQIILLLDDKHDAKDSSENSTWMYDADFEFLNAKHITKIIIGGKRSEDFYLRLLLAGVPKERLVYDFDVNKVGDYVDIEKDKEIYNSFR
;
A
#
# COMPACT_ATOMS: atom_id res chain seq x y z
N MET A 1 23.44 10.77 -6.10
CA MET A 1 23.77 10.04 -7.34
C MET A 1 23.99 10.97 -8.57
N GLY A 2 23.66 12.24 -8.50
CA GLY A 2 23.96 13.24 -9.55
C GLY A 2 23.03 13.26 -10.77
N TYR A 3 22.05 12.33 -10.88
CA TYR A 3 21.08 12.35 -11.97
C TYR A 3 20.06 13.47 -11.81
N LYS A 4 19.71 14.12 -12.91
CA LYS A 4 18.56 15.02 -13.00
C LYS A 4 17.31 14.16 -13.25
N VAL A 5 16.40 14.14 -12.29
CA VAL A 5 15.17 13.34 -12.35
C VAL A 5 13.98 14.23 -12.70
N LEU A 6 13.18 13.79 -13.65
CA LEU A 6 11.86 14.33 -13.91
C LEU A 6 10.83 13.43 -13.23
N ASP A 7 9.90 14.00 -12.49
CA ASP A 7 8.78 13.31 -11.87
C ASP A 7 7.46 14.07 -12.04
N ASN A 8 6.36 13.48 -11.57
CA ASN A 8 5.04 14.09 -11.58
C ASN A 8 4.47 14.37 -10.18
N ASN A 9 5.34 14.60 -9.17
CA ASN A 9 4.96 14.85 -7.78
C ASN A 9 3.95 15.99 -7.61
N PHE A 10 4.02 17.02 -8.44
CA PHE A 10 3.11 18.17 -8.41
C PHE A 10 1.95 18.05 -9.41
N GLY A 11 1.84 16.93 -10.09
CA GLY A 11 0.85 16.69 -11.12
C GLY A 11 -0.06 15.52 -10.80
N SER A 12 -0.91 15.23 -11.77
CA SER A 12 -1.78 14.06 -11.74
C SER A 12 -1.02 12.84 -12.27
N ASN A 13 -1.37 11.66 -11.78
CA ASN A 13 -0.85 10.36 -12.25
C ASN A 13 -1.61 9.81 -13.48
N ILE A 14 -2.44 10.63 -14.11
CA ILE A 14 -3.12 10.34 -15.39
C ILE A 14 -2.38 10.97 -16.56
N ASP A 15 -2.82 10.65 -17.79
CA ASP A 15 -2.24 11.11 -19.05
C ASP A 15 -1.93 12.61 -19.11
N ALA A 16 -2.86 13.45 -18.69
CA ALA A 16 -2.68 14.91 -18.69
C ALA A 16 -1.55 15.39 -17.74
N GLY A 17 -1.43 14.77 -16.56
CA GLY A 17 -0.38 15.12 -15.59
C GLY A 17 1.02 14.73 -16.08
N ILE A 18 1.13 13.55 -16.69
CA ILE A 18 2.38 13.08 -17.28
C ILE A 18 2.79 13.94 -18.47
N ALA A 19 1.85 14.26 -19.37
CA ALA A 19 2.10 15.17 -20.49
C ALA A 19 2.60 16.55 -19.98
N SER A 20 1.96 17.10 -18.96
CA SER A 20 2.37 18.38 -18.35
C SER A 20 3.79 18.33 -17.75
N SER A 21 4.15 17.22 -17.10
CA SER A 21 5.50 17.02 -16.56
C SER A 21 6.54 16.95 -17.68
N LEU A 22 6.25 16.22 -18.77
CA LEU A 22 7.13 16.13 -19.93
C LEU A 22 7.35 17.49 -20.61
N VAL A 23 6.30 18.29 -20.78
CA VAL A 23 6.43 19.66 -21.32
C VAL A 23 7.33 20.52 -20.44
N LYS A 24 7.21 20.45 -19.11
CA LYS A 24 8.11 21.16 -18.18
C LYS A 24 9.55 20.64 -18.24
N GLY A 25 9.71 19.34 -18.45
CA GLY A 25 11.00 18.65 -18.50
C GLY A 25 11.76 18.80 -19.83
N THR A 26 11.17 19.46 -20.84
CA THR A 26 11.80 19.64 -22.16
C THR A 26 12.03 21.08 -22.50
N THR A 27 12.93 21.33 -23.50
CA THR A 27 13.11 22.64 -24.10
C THR A 27 12.08 22.85 -25.22
N ILE A 28 11.95 24.10 -25.72
CA ILE A 28 11.14 24.42 -26.90
C ILE A 28 11.59 23.62 -28.14
N SER A 29 12.87 23.24 -28.21
CA SER A 29 13.44 22.40 -29.26
C SER A 29 13.31 20.89 -28.99
N ASN A 30 12.43 20.47 -28.09
CA ASN A 30 12.15 19.06 -27.70
C ASN A 30 13.37 18.30 -27.14
N LYS A 31 14.33 18.98 -26.55
CA LYS A 31 15.45 18.33 -25.86
C LYS A 31 15.11 18.12 -24.39
N ALA A 32 15.35 16.92 -23.87
CA ALA A 32 15.18 16.60 -22.46
C ALA A 32 16.15 17.43 -21.59
N LYS A 33 15.67 17.92 -20.45
CA LYS A 33 16.42 18.60 -19.40
C LYS A 33 16.76 17.67 -18.25
N PHE A 34 16.47 16.39 -18.37
CA PHE A 34 16.62 15.36 -17.35
C PHE A 34 17.36 14.14 -17.91
N ASP A 35 17.93 13.36 -17.01
CA ASP A 35 18.63 12.11 -17.33
C ASP A 35 17.68 10.89 -17.20
N ILE A 36 16.77 10.93 -16.21
CA ILE A 36 15.82 9.87 -15.89
C ILE A 36 14.44 10.50 -15.65
N ALA A 37 13.39 9.87 -16.15
CA ALA A 37 12.01 10.19 -15.81
C ALA A 37 11.43 9.07 -14.94
N VAL A 38 10.81 9.43 -13.80
CA VAL A 38 10.12 8.52 -12.88
C VAL A 38 8.69 9.03 -12.72
N PHE A 39 7.73 8.27 -13.24
CA PHE A 39 6.33 8.64 -13.19
C PHE A 39 5.49 7.67 -12.36
N GLU A 40 4.70 8.20 -11.46
CA GLU A 40 3.55 7.49 -10.92
C GLU A 40 2.45 7.49 -11.98
N VAL A 41 1.99 6.31 -12.37
CA VAL A 41 0.96 6.13 -13.40
C VAL A 41 -0.24 5.44 -12.79
N ASP A 42 -1.42 6.05 -12.91
CA ASP A 42 -2.68 5.39 -12.61
C ASP A 42 -2.84 4.17 -13.53
N GLU A 43 -3.15 3.01 -12.97
CA GLU A 43 -3.16 1.73 -13.67
C GLU A 43 -4.09 1.75 -14.88
N ARG A 44 -5.24 2.41 -14.78
CA ARG A 44 -6.23 2.51 -15.86
C ARG A 44 -5.83 3.50 -16.94
N SER A 45 -4.95 4.45 -16.60
CA SER A 45 -4.40 5.42 -17.55
C SER A 45 -3.22 4.85 -18.33
N SER A 46 -2.63 3.74 -17.92
CA SER A 46 -1.48 3.11 -18.56
C SER A 46 -1.71 2.86 -20.07
N ILE A 47 -2.89 2.38 -20.44
CA ILE A 47 -3.27 2.11 -21.84
C ILE A 47 -3.29 3.36 -22.73
N LYS A 48 -3.47 4.55 -22.13
CA LYS A 48 -3.42 5.84 -22.85
C LYS A 48 -2.01 6.41 -22.93
N ILE A 49 -1.14 6.03 -22.01
CA ILE A 49 0.20 6.59 -21.84
C ILE A 49 1.23 5.80 -22.62
N TYR A 50 1.24 4.48 -22.50
CA TYR A 50 2.25 3.60 -23.10
C TYR A 50 2.34 3.65 -24.63
N PRO A 51 1.29 3.94 -25.42
CA PRO A 51 1.43 4.16 -26.85
C PRO A 51 2.35 5.34 -27.23
N TYR A 52 2.47 6.33 -26.35
CA TYR A 52 3.26 7.53 -26.57
C TYR A 52 4.58 7.54 -25.80
N ILE A 53 4.61 6.88 -24.63
CA ILE A 53 5.78 6.81 -23.76
C ILE A 53 6.06 5.33 -23.49
N LYS A 54 7.10 4.81 -24.14
CA LYS A 54 7.57 3.43 -23.90
C LYS A 54 8.46 3.41 -22.67
N PRO A 55 7.99 2.93 -21.53
CA PRO A 55 8.82 2.85 -20.33
C PRO A 55 9.90 1.80 -20.51
N THR A 56 11.13 2.10 -20.11
CA THR A 56 12.22 1.11 -20.04
C THR A 56 11.94 0.12 -18.92
N TYR A 57 11.40 0.62 -17.80
CA TYR A 57 11.05 -0.17 -16.63
C TYR A 57 9.63 0.13 -16.20
N VAL A 58 8.91 -0.88 -15.75
CA VAL A 58 7.64 -0.76 -15.03
C VAL A 58 7.77 -1.47 -13.69
N LEU A 59 7.64 -0.70 -12.62
CA LEU A 59 7.60 -1.22 -11.26
C LEU A 59 6.14 -1.36 -10.81
N CYS A 60 5.74 -2.56 -10.37
CA CYS A 60 4.43 -2.79 -9.78
C CYS A 60 4.58 -3.43 -8.40
N THR A 61 4.19 -2.71 -7.36
CA THR A 61 4.33 -3.18 -5.98
C THR A 61 3.26 -4.20 -5.60
N ASN A 62 2.03 -4.00 -6.05
CA ASN A 62 0.89 -4.89 -5.87
C ASN A 62 -0.27 -4.44 -6.75
N LEU A 63 -1.26 -5.33 -6.93
CA LEU A 63 -2.53 -5.01 -7.56
C LEU A 63 -3.67 -5.47 -6.67
N PHE A 64 -4.42 -4.51 -6.14
CA PHE A 64 -5.64 -4.72 -5.39
C PHE A 64 -6.84 -4.21 -6.17
N ARG A 65 -8.05 -4.59 -5.71
CA ARG A 65 -9.28 -3.97 -6.21
C ARG A 65 -9.24 -2.46 -5.98
N ASP A 66 -9.68 -1.71 -6.94
CA ASP A 66 -9.87 -0.27 -6.82
C ASP A 66 -11.11 0.05 -5.96
N SER A 67 -11.34 1.31 -5.68
CA SER A 67 -12.52 1.74 -4.95
C SER A 67 -13.80 1.23 -5.64
N ILE A 68 -14.85 1.01 -4.86
CA ILE A 68 -16.15 0.53 -5.38
C ILE A 68 -16.70 1.45 -6.47
N LYS A 69 -16.48 2.76 -6.38
CA LYS A 69 -16.88 3.73 -7.43
C LYS A 69 -16.23 3.43 -8.78
N ARG A 70 -15.00 2.98 -8.79
CA ARG A 70 -14.26 2.64 -10.01
C ARG A 70 -14.48 1.18 -10.42
N ASN A 71 -15.02 0.38 -9.52
CA ASN A 71 -15.46 -1.00 -9.70
C ASN A 71 -14.49 -1.85 -10.53
N ALA A 72 -13.25 -1.89 -10.12
CA ALA A 72 -12.25 -2.61 -10.86
C ALA A 72 -11.65 -3.75 -10.02
N HIS A 73 -12.00 -4.99 -10.41
CA HIS A 73 -11.31 -6.18 -9.92
C HIS A 73 -9.84 -6.17 -10.38
N PRO A 74 -8.88 -6.64 -9.58
CA PRO A 74 -7.45 -6.62 -9.94
C PRO A 74 -7.12 -7.29 -11.27
N GLU A 75 -7.84 -8.34 -11.65
CA GLU A 75 -7.65 -8.99 -12.96
C GLU A 75 -8.06 -8.08 -14.13
N PHE A 76 -9.11 -7.27 -13.96
CA PHE A 76 -9.47 -6.27 -14.96
C PHE A 76 -8.39 -5.19 -15.07
N ILE A 77 -7.87 -4.73 -13.93
CA ILE A 77 -6.77 -3.75 -13.89
C ILE A 77 -5.52 -4.32 -14.56
N SER A 78 -5.12 -5.55 -14.22
CA SER A 78 -3.98 -6.21 -14.84
C SER A 78 -4.14 -6.38 -16.36
N SER A 79 -5.37 -6.67 -16.82
CA SER A 79 -5.72 -6.74 -18.25
C SER A 79 -5.52 -5.40 -18.97
N ILE A 80 -5.88 -4.27 -18.31
CA ILE A 80 -5.67 -2.93 -18.88
C ILE A 80 -4.17 -2.65 -19.04
N ILE A 81 -3.39 -2.90 -17.98
CA ILE A 81 -1.94 -2.70 -18.01
C ILE A 81 -1.32 -3.54 -19.14
N ASN A 82 -1.66 -4.83 -19.21
CA ASN A 82 -1.09 -5.76 -20.19
C ASN A 82 -1.40 -5.34 -21.65
N LYS A 83 -2.57 -4.75 -21.91
CA LYS A 83 -2.93 -4.30 -23.27
C LYS A 83 -2.04 -3.19 -23.82
N GLY A 84 -1.52 -2.33 -22.93
CA GLY A 84 -0.69 -1.20 -23.35
C GLY A 84 0.81 -1.44 -23.17
N LEU A 85 1.21 -2.46 -22.44
CA LEU A 85 2.59 -2.69 -22.01
C LEU A 85 3.49 -3.07 -23.19
N PRO A 86 4.58 -2.32 -23.48
CA PRO A 86 5.52 -2.67 -24.54
C PRO A 86 6.28 -3.97 -24.22
N GLU A 87 6.59 -4.75 -25.26
CA GLU A 87 7.25 -6.07 -25.10
C GLU A 87 8.70 -5.98 -24.64
N ASP A 88 9.37 -4.87 -24.89
CA ASP A 88 10.76 -4.60 -24.53
C ASP A 88 10.92 -3.98 -23.13
N THR A 89 9.81 -3.67 -22.44
CA THR A 89 9.81 -3.15 -21.08
C THR A 89 10.27 -4.22 -20.09
N ILE A 90 11.19 -3.86 -19.22
CA ILE A 90 11.61 -4.69 -18.08
C ILE A 90 10.63 -4.47 -16.93
N LEU A 91 10.10 -5.57 -16.39
CA LEU A 91 9.10 -5.54 -15.33
C LEU A 91 9.76 -5.86 -13.98
N ILE A 92 9.57 -4.97 -13.02
CA ILE A 92 10.00 -5.16 -11.62
C ILE A 92 8.74 -5.45 -10.81
N LEU A 93 8.56 -6.70 -10.39
CA LEU A 93 7.29 -7.21 -9.89
C LEU A 93 7.43 -7.86 -8.51
N ASN A 94 6.36 -7.77 -7.73
CA ASN A 94 6.28 -8.42 -6.42
C ASN A 94 5.97 -9.92 -6.59
N ALA A 95 6.91 -10.79 -6.20
CA ALA A 95 6.73 -12.24 -6.23
C ALA A 95 5.68 -12.74 -5.22
N ASP A 96 5.44 -11.98 -4.16
CA ASP A 96 4.42 -12.28 -3.15
C ASP A 96 3.00 -11.84 -3.55
N ASP A 97 2.86 -11.12 -4.68
CA ASP A 97 1.56 -10.79 -5.24
C ASP A 97 1.23 -11.69 -6.44
N PRO A 98 0.34 -12.68 -6.29
CA PRO A 98 0.00 -13.62 -7.35
C PRO A 98 -0.71 -12.97 -8.55
N ILE A 99 -1.09 -11.69 -8.46
CA ILE A 99 -1.74 -10.94 -9.54
C ILE A 99 -0.70 -10.13 -10.31
N SER A 100 0.01 -9.22 -9.65
CA SER A 100 1.00 -8.36 -10.31
C SER A 100 2.20 -9.15 -10.86
N SER A 101 2.59 -10.24 -10.20
CA SER A 101 3.70 -11.11 -10.68
C SER A 101 3.47 -11.71 -12.07
N ARG A 102 2.23 -11.70 -12.55
CA ARG A 102 1.84 -12.22 -13.88
C ARG A 102 1.77 -11.15 -14.97
N LEU A 103 2.07 -9.89 -14.64
CA LEU A 103 2.05 -8.82 -15.65
C LEU A 103 3.03 -9.08 -16.79
N GLY A 104 2.65 -8.60 -17.96
CA GLY A 104 3.42 -8.70 -19.20
C GLY A 104 3.21 -9.99 -19.97
N SER A 105 3.84 -10.03 -21.13
CA SER A 105 3.90 -11.18 -22.03
C SER A 105 5.12 -12.07 -21.76
N LYS A 106 5.30 -13.13 -22.51
CA LYS A 106 6.51 -13.97 -22.46
C LYS A 106 7.76 -13.22 -22.92
N SER A 107 7.62 -12.16 -23.71
CA SER A 107 8.73 -11.36 -24.24
C SER A 107 9.35 -10.45 -23.17
N ASN A 108 8.57 -10.02 -22.18
CA ASN A 108 9.07 -9.11 -21.15
C ASN A 108 10.07 -9.80 -20.21
N SER A 109 11.24 -9.19 -20.04
CA SER A 109 12.15 -9.53 -18.94
C SER A 109 11.52 -9.14 -17.60
N ARG A 110 11.76 -9.95 -16.56
CA ARG A 110 11.23 -9.71 -15.21
C ARG A 110 12.32 -9.79 -14.17
N VAL A 111 12.22 -8.91 -13.18
CA VAL A 111 12.98 -8.95 -11.94
C VAL A 111 11.97 -9.01 -10.81
N PHE A 112 12.08 -10.02 -9.97
CA PHE A 112 11.14 -10.25 -8.89
C PHE A 112 11.73 -9.83 -7.54
N PHE A 113 10.95 -9.09 -6.76
CA PHE A 113 11.25 -8.83 -5.36
C PHE A 113 10.24 -9.50 -4.44
N ALA A 114 10.66 -9.82 -3.22
CA ALA A 114 9.81 -10.40 -2.20
C ALA A 114 10.31 -10.08 -0.79
N ILE A 115 9.53 -10.51 0.18
CA ILE A 115 9.98 -10.63 1.57
C ILE A 115 9.88 -12.12 1.93
N ASP A 116 10.99 -12.75 2.30
CA ASP A 116 11.01 -14.13 2.76
C ASP A 116 10.10 -14.33 3.98
N LYS A 117 9.74 -15.58 4.27
CA LYS A 117 8.88 -15.92 5.40
C LYS A 117 9.40 -15.30 6.70
N GLN A 118 8.55 -14.57 7.38
CA GLN A 118 8.84 -13.93 8.66
C GLN A 118 8.10 -14.63 9.80
N PRO A 119 8.58 -14.52 11.06
CA PRO A 119 7.94 -15.17 12.22
C PRO A 119 6.47 -14.72 12.46
N PHE A 120 6.10 -13.54 11.98
CA PHE A 120 4.75 -12.98 12.13
C PHE A 120 3.81 -13.31 10.98
N ASP A 121 4.27 -14.04 9.96
CA ASP A 121 3.44 -14.43 8.82
C ASP A 121 2.41 -15.49 9.22
N LEU A 122 1.26 -15.44 8.57
CA LEU A 122 0.16 -16.35 8.79
C LEU A 122 0.17 -17.51 7.78
N ASN A 123 -0.44 -18.62 8.14
CA ASN A 123 -0.60 -19.75 7.21
C ASN A 123 -1.80 -19.56 6.25
N LYS A 124 -2.73 -18.66 6.59
CA LYS A 124 -3.90 -18.32 5.77
C LYS A 124 -4.29 -16.87 5.98
N SER A 125 -4.91 -16.27 4.98
CA SER A 125 -5.46 -14.93 5.09
C SER A 125 -6.59 -14.89 6.11
N ILE A 126 -6.55 -13.88 6.98
CA ILE A 126 -7.59 -13.55 7.96
C ILE A 126 -8.43 -12.35 7.51
N ASN A 127 -8.06 -11.70 6.41
CA ASN A 127 -8.77 -10.57 5.86
C ASN A 127 -10.07 -10.99 5.18
N LEU A 128 -11.09 -10.15 5.22
CA LEU A 128 -12.35 -10.34 4.52
C LEU A 128 -12.15 -10.44 3.01
N ILE A 129 -11.33 -9.54 2.47
CA ILE A 129 -10.97 -9.52 1.06
C ILE A 129 -9.75 -10.39 0.81
N ASN A 130 -9.88 -11.30 -0.15
CA ASN A 130 -8.79 -12.00 -0.80
C ASN A 130 -9.14 -12.13 -2.28
N ASP A 131 -8.48 -11.36 -3.13
CA ASP A 131 -8.81 -11.27 -4.55
C ASP A 131 -8.23 -12.41 -5.38
N GLN A 132 -7.33 -13.24 -4.80
CA GLN A 132 -6.76 -14.40 -5.50
C GLN A 132 -6.90 -15.68 -4.67
N LYS A 133 -8.14 -16.19 -4.59
CA LYS A 133 -8.45 -17.46 -3.88
C LYS A 133 -8.27 -18.69 -4.76
N ILE A 134 -8.36 -18.52 -6.06
CA ILE A 134 -8.45 -19.59 -7.05
C ILE A 134 -7.26 -19.49 -8.02
N CYS A 135 -6.71 -20.64 -8.39
CA CYS A 135 -5.63 -20.74 -9.36
C CYS A 135 -6.08 -20.22 -10.73
N PRO A 136 -5.35 -19.25 -11.31
CA PRO A 136 -5.72 -18.69 -12.62
C PRO A 136 -5.49 -19.65 -13.79
N LYS A 137 -4.77 -20.79 -13.56
CA LYS A 137 -4.54 -21.79 -14.60
C LYS A 137 -5.58 -22.91 -14.63
N CYS A 138 -6.00 -23.42 -13.46
CA CYS A 138 -6.84 -24.63 -13.39
C CYS A 138 -8.08 -24.50 -12.51
N GLY A 139 -8.34 -23.34 -11.89
CA GLY A 139 -9.51 -23.11 -11.06
C GLY A 139 -9.49 -23.76 -9.67
N THR A 140 -8.43 -24.48 -9.31
CA THR A 140 -8.29 -25.09 -7.98
C THR A 140 -7.99 -24.02 -6.93
N LYS A 141 -8.47 -24.21 -5.70
CA LYS A 141 -8.17 -23.31 -4.59
C LYS A 141 -6.67 -23.25 -4.35
N LEU A 142 -6.12 -22.03 -4.23
CA LEU A 142 -4.71 -21.81 -3.92
C LEU A 142 -4.42 -22.11 -2.45
N GLU A 143 -3.22 -22.61 -2.21
CA GLU A 143 -2.61 -22.76 -0.90
C GLU A 143 -1.43 -21.82 -0.76
N TYR A 144 -1.04 -21.54 0.49
CA TYR A 144 0.02 -20.58 0.81
C TYR A 144 1.07 -21.20 1.72
N ASN A 145 2.32 -20.96 1.42
CA ASN A 145 3.44 -21.22 2.33
C ASN A 145 3.43 -20.20 3.48
N TYR A 146 3.02 -18.97 3.18
CA TYR A 146 2.73 -17.90 4.14
C TYR A 146 1.87 -16.81 3.49
N VAL A 147 1.11 -16.10 4.31
CA VAL A 147 0.31 -14.91 3.94
C VAL A 147 0.66 -13.77 4.89
N ARG A 148 0.80 -12.56 4.37
CA ARG A 148 1.02 -11.34 5.16
C ARG A 148 -0.24 -10.54 5.37
N TYR A 149 -0.94 -10.25 4.28
CA TYR A 149 -2.22 -9.55 4.30
C TYR A 149 -2.97 -9.82 2.97
N HIS A 150 -4.27 -9.90 3.03
CA HIS A 150 -5.15 -10.18 1.88
C HIS A 150 -4.69 -11.39 1.06
N HIS A 151 -4.26 -11.19 -0.19
CA HIS A 151 -3.68 -12.21 -1.06
C HIS A 151 -2.15 -12.11 -1.18
N ILE A 152 -1.53 -11.16 -0.49
CA ILE A 152 -0.07 -10.99 -0.52
C ILE A 152 0.59 -12.06 0.34
N GLY A 153 1.41 -12.88 -0.29
CA GLY A 153 2.11 -14.00 0.31
C GLY A 153 2.62 -14.98 -0.73
N ASN A 154 3.32 -16.00 -0.30
CA ASN A 154 3.87 -17.02 -1.19
C ASN A 154 2.86 -18.15 -1.37
N CYS A 155 2.25 -18.23 -2.56
CA CYS A 155 1.20 -19.19 -2.88
C CYS A 155 1.64 -20.25 -3.88
N TYR A 156 0.90 -21.36 -3.88
CA TYR A 156 1.03 -22.43 -4.88
C TYR A 156 -0.32 -23.09 -5.15
N CYS A 157 -0.41 -23.74 -6.30
CA CYS A 157 -1.56 -24.58 -6.63
C CYS A 157 -1.25 -26.05 -6.33
N PRO A 158 -2.08 -26.76 -5.53
CA PRO A 158 -1.84 -28.17 -5.26
C PRO A 158 -2.12 -29.09 -6.47
N ASN A 159 -2.74 -28.56 -7.54
CA ASN A 159 -3.18 -29.37 -8.70
C ASN A 159 -2.41 -29.08 -10.00
N CYS A 160 -1.66 -27.97 -10.08
CA CYS A 160 -0.85 -27.67 -11.26
C CYS A 160 0.44 -26.94 -10.88
N ASP A 161 1.25 -26.55 -11.87
CA ASP A 161 2.55 -25.90 -11.70
C ASP A 161 2.50 -24.42 -11.31
N PHE A 162 1.31 -23.86 -11.09
CA PHE A 162 1.18 -22.46 -10.68
C PHE A 162 1.71 -22.24 -9.26
N LYS A 163 2.63 -21.30 -9.12
CA LYS A 163 3.22 -20.88 -7.82
C LYS A 163 3.77 -19.47 -7.91
N SER A 164 3.97 -18.83 -6.77
CA SER A 164 4.72 -17.57 -6.66
C SER A 164 6.10 -17.73 -7.28
N PRO A 165 6.57 -16.75 -8.08
CA PRO A 165 7.93 -16.77 -8.63
C PRO A 165 8.98 -16.77 -7.52
N THR A 166 10.17 -17.26 -7.83
CA THR A 166 11.35 -17.05 -6.99
C THR A 166 11.78 -15.60 -7.12
N ALA A 167 12.04 -14.92 -6.01
CA ALA A 167 12.54 -13.56 -6.04
C ALA A 167 14.03 -13.52 -6.41
N ASP A 168 14.41 -12.50 -7.18
CA ASP A 168 15.80 -12.19 -7.50
C ASP A 168 16.45 -11.40 -6.36
N ILE A 169 15.65 -10.54 -5.71
CA ILE A 169 16.05 -9.71 -4.57
C ILE A 169 14.98 -9.87 -3.48
N ALA A 170 15.39 -10.26 -2.28
CA ALA A 170 14.45 -10.50 -1.20
C ALA A 170 14.92 -9.98 0.15
N ILE A 171 13.99 -9.45 0.95
CA ILE A 171 14.25 -9.21 2.37
C ILE A 171 14.26 -10.58 3.06
N LYS A 172 15.41 -10.97 3.60
CA LYS A 172 15.58 -12.20 4.37
C LYS A 172 15.06 -12.06 5.79
N THR A 173 15.35 -10.93 6.44
CA THR A 173 15.00 -10.68 7.85
C THR A 173 14.59 -9.23 8.07
N ILE A 174 13.56 -9.04 8.89
CA ILE A 174 13.11 -7.72 9.35
C ILE A 174 13.37 -7.64 10.86
N ASP A 175 14.19 -6.69 11.29
CA ASP A 175 14.46 -6.38 12.69
C ASP A 175 13.81 -5.06 13.07
N PHE A 176 12.59 -5.12 13.57
CA PHE A 176 11.83 -3.93 14.01
C PHE A 176 12.48 -3.24 15.21
N LYS A 177 13.18 -3.98 16.09
CA LYS A 177 13.80 -3.41 17.29
C LYS A 177 14.99 -2.52 16.93
N ASN A 178 15.83 -2.99 16.02
CA ASN A 178 17.04 -2.27 15.60
C ASN A 178 16.81 -1.43 14.32
N GLN A 179 15.58 -1.36 13.81
CA GLN A 179 15.18 -0.60 12.65
C GLN A 179 16.03 -0.93 11.41
N LYS A 180 16.16 -2.22 11.08
CA LYS A 180 16.96 -2.68 9.95
C LYS A 180 16.38 -3.91 9.26
N ILE A 181 16.74 -4.07 8.00
CA ILE A 181 16.42 -5.23 7.17
C ILE A 181 17.69 -5.83 6.59
N ILE A 182 17.69 -7.15 6.42
CA ILE A 182 18.73 -7.86 5.67
C ILE A 182 18.13 -8.23 4.31
N VAL A 183 18.75 -7.78 3.24
CA VAL A 183 18.33 -8.01 1.86
C VAL A 183 19.32 -8.93 1.17
N THR A 184 18.86 -9.95 0.51
CA THR A 184 19.68 -10.81 -0.35
C THR A 184 19.69 -10.22 -1.76
N VAL A 185 20.88 -9.90 -2.25
CA VAL A 185 21.16 -9.40 -3.61
C VAL A 185 22.33 -10.19 -4.18
N ASP A 186 22.19 -10.82 -5.34
CA ASP A 186 23.24 -11.66 -5.96
C ASP A 186 23.86 -12.68 -4.98
N ASN A 187 23.03 -13.35 -4.18
CA ASN A 187 23.44 -14.29 -3.13
C ASN A 187 24.30 -13.71 -2.01
N LYS A 188 24.34 -12.38 -1.88
CA LYS A 188 24.98 -11.68 -0.76
C LYS A 188 23.95 -11.01 0.12
N GLU A 189 24.23 -11.00 1.41
CA GLU A 189 23.38 -10.33 2.39
C GLU A 189 23.90 -8.91 2.62
N GLU A 190 23.01 -7.94 2.44
CA GLU A 190 23.27 -6.51 2.59
C GLU A 190 22.32 -5.94 3.64
N GLU A 191 22.84 -5.17 4.59
CA GLU A 191 22.03 -4.52 5.62
C GLU A 191 21.54 -3.15 5.14
N PHE A 192 20.22 -2.89 5.27
CA PHE A 192 19.61 -1.59 5.03
C PHE A 192 18.87 -1.12 6.28
N LYS A 193 18.71 0.19 6.41
CA LYS A 193 17.88 0.80 7.44
C LYS A 193 16.41 0.50 7.12
N LEU A 194 15.66 0.01 8.10
CA LEU A 194 14.21 -0.14 7.98
C LEU A 194 13.54 1.24 8.01
N PHE A 195 12.83 1.57 6.96
CA PHE A 195 12.22 2.87 6.76
C PHE A 195 10.89 3.03 7.53
N SER A 196 10.12 1.94 7.69
CA SER A 196 8.81 1.94 8.32
C SER A 196 8.49 0.59 8.94
N ASN A 197 7.71 0.59 10.01
CA ASN A 197 7.20 -0.64 10.64
C ASN A 197 5.93 -1.18 9.94
N GLN A 198 5.38 -0.45 8.97
CA GLN A 198 4.18 -0.85 8.24
C GLN A 198 4.56 -1.73 7.05
N ILE A 199 4.00 -2.93 6.99
CA ILE A 199 4.39 -3.96 6.02
C ILE A 199 4.30 -3.52 4.56
N PHE A 200 3.30 -2.71 4.21
CA PHE A 200 3.16 -2.20 2.85
C PHE A 200 4.27 -1.20 2.48
N ASN A 201 4.78 -0.42 3.44
CA ASN A 201 5.95 0.46 3.24
C ASN A 201 7.24 -0.35 3.10
N ILE A 202 7.35 -1.50 3.78
CA ILE A 202 8.50 -2.42 3.63
C ILE A 202 8.51 -3.02 2.23
N TYR A 203 7.34 -3.36 1.65
CA TYR A 203 7.26 -3.75 0.24
C TYR A 203 7.66 -2.62 -0.71
N ASN A 204 7.28 -1.37 -0.42
CA ASN A 204 7.72 -0.23 -1.20
C ASN A 204 9.24 -0.02 -1.11
N GLU A 205 9.82 -0.23 0.06
CA GLU A 205 11.27 -0.13 0.28
C GLU A 205 12.03 -1.18 -0.54
N ILE A 206 11.67 -2.46 -0.46
CA ILE A 206 12.33 -3.50 -1.25
C ILE A 206 12.11 -3.31 -2.76
N ALA A 207 10.95 -2.80 -3.18
CA ALA A 207 10.68 -2.46 -4.56
C ALA A 207 11.62 -1.36 -5.08
N VAL A 208 11.85 -0.31 -4.27
CA VAL A 208 12.80 0.77 -4.60
C VAL A 208 14.24 0.24 -4.64
N ILE A 209 14.66 -0.56 -3.67
CA ILE A 209 16.00 -1.19 -3.65
C ILE A 209 16.19 -1.99 -4.94
N THR A 210 15.20 -2.82 -5.30
CA THR A 210 15.24 -3.66 -6.50
C THR A 210 15.33 -2.81 -7.77
N ALA A 211 14.50 -1.76 -7.87
CA ALA A 211 14.52 -0.86 -9.02
C ALA A 211 15.88 -0.17 -9.19
N LEU A 212 16.43 0.40 -8.13
CA LEU A 212 17.70 1.09 -8.17
C LEU A 212 18.85 0.13 -8.50
N TYR A 213 18.85 -1.08 -7.93
CA TYR A 213 19.83 -2.10 -8.24
C TYR A 213 19.74 -2.57 -9.71
N THR A 214 18.53 -2.77 -10.23
CA THR A 214 18.29 -3.10 -11.64
C THR A 214 18.76 -2.00 -12.59
N LEU A 215 18.75 -0.73 -12.16
CA LEU A 215 19.34 0.41 -12.86
C LEU A 215 20.87 0.45 -12.79
N GLY A 216 21.54 -0.51 -12.13
CA GLY A 216 22.99 -0.58 -12.00
C GLY A 216 23.59 0.26 -10.88
N ILE A 217 22.75 0.74 -9.94
CA ILE A 217 23.22 1.50 -8.77
C ILE A 217 23.72 0.51 -7.71
N SER A 218 24.90 0.78 -7.13
CA SER A 218 25.49 -0.10 -6.12
C SER A 218 24.66 -0.13 -4.83
N THR A 219 24.64 -1.28 -4.13
CA THR A 219 23.97 -1.43 -2.84
C THR A 219 24.44 -0.37 -1.83
N LYS A 220 25.73 -0.06 -1.82
CA LYS A 220 26.31 0.98 -0.95
C LYS A 220 25.74 2.38 -1.22
N ASP A 221 25.55 2.74 -2.49
CA ASP A 221 24.97 4.04 -2.86
C ASP A 221 23.48 4.07 -2.49
N ILE A 222 22.76 2.96 -2.71
CA ILE A 222 21.34 2.82 -2.32
C ILE A 222 21.19 2.98 -0.80
N GLN A 223 22.00 2.29 0.00
CA GLN A 223 22.04 2.42 1.47
C GLN A 223 22.26 3.87 1.91
N SER A 224 23.25 4.53 1.30
CA SER A 224 23.57 5.93 1.59
C SER A 224 22.39 6.88 1.34
N GLN A 225 21.54 6.61 0.35
CA GLN A 225 20.37 7.44 0.06
C GLN A 225 19.17 7.07 0.95
N ILE A 226 18.91 5.78 1.18
CA ILE A 226 17.82 5.33 2.09
C ILE A 226 18.00 5.91 3.49
N ASN A 227 19.25 5.99 3.98
CA ASN A 227 19.53 6.59 5.28
C ASN A 227 19.14 8.08 5.41
N LYS A 228 18.96 8.78 4.29
CA LYS A 228 18.54 10.20 4.24
C LYS A 228 17.05 10.38 4.04
N LEU A 229 16.31 9.29 3.75
CA LEU A 229 14.88 9.39 3.53
C LEU A 229 14.13 9.58 4.85
N HIS A 230 13.04 10.31 4.76
CA HIS A 230 12.06 10.49 5.83
C HIS A 230 10.67 10.13 5.29
N ILE A 231 9.82 9.59 6.15
CA ILE A 231 8.43 9.33 5.79
C ILE A 231 7.74 10.67 5.49
N VAL A 232 6.92 10.68 4.45
CA VAL A 232 6.15 11.88 4.10
C VAL A 232 5.12 12.16 5.19
N GLU A 233 5.29 13.23 5.95
CA GLU A 233 4.47 13.62 7.10
C GLU A 233 2.98 13.74 6.78
N SER A 234 2.63 14.02 5.52
CA SER A 234 1.24 14.12 5.08
C SER A 234 0.45 12.80 5.16
N ARG A 235 1.12 11.64 5.25
CA ARG A 235 0.46 10.33 5.36
C ARG A 235 0.62 9.67 6.72
N TYR A 236 1.70 9.98 7.42
CA TYR A 236 1.98 9.50 8.76
C TYR A 236 2.62 10.64 9.54
N ASN A 237 2.02 11.05 10.63
CA ASN A 237 2.56 12.06 11.53
C ASN A 237 2.48 11.54 12.96
N GLU A 238 3.54 11.71 13.70
CA GLU A 238 3.63 11.33 15.10
C GLU A 238 4.07 12.54 15.92
N VAL A 239 3.26 12.89 16.91
CA VAL A 239 3.51 14.01 17.82
C VAL A 239 3.36 13.50 19.25
N GLU A 240 4.34 13.79 20.10
CA GLU A 240 4.22 13.55 21.54
C GLU A 240 3.86 14.86 22.23
N LYS A 241 2.77 14.84 23.01
CA LYS A 241 2.33 15.98 23.81
C LYS A 241 1.88 15.53 25.18
N ASN A 242 2.51 16.09 26.23
CA ASN A 242 2.22 15.76 27.63
C ASN A 242 2.33 14.25 27.96
N GLY A 243 3.29 13.55 27.34
CA GLY A 243 3.47 12.11 27.53
C GLY A 243 2.47 11.23 26.77
N ILE A 244 1.61 11.84 25.96
CA ILE A 244 0.66 11.16 25.07
C ILE A 244 1.21 11.17 23.67
N LYS A 245 1.30 10.01 23.07
CA LYS A 245 1.68 9.83 21.67
C LYS A 245 0.45 9.96 20.79
N ILE A 246 0.44 10.95 19.89
CA ILE A 246 -0.64 11.18 18.92
C ILE A 246 -0.13 10.79 17.55
N ILE A 247 -0.79 9.83 16.92
CA ILE A 247 -0.42 9.33 15.59
C ILE A 247 -1.53 9.66 14.60
N GLY A 248 -1.19 10.49 13.63
CA GLY A 248 -2.02 10.78 12.46
C GLY A 248 -1.73 9.81 11.31
N ASN A 249 -2.73 9.12 10.81
CA ASN A 249 -2.60 8.22 9.68
C ASN A 249 -3.63 8.57 8.60
N LEU A 250 -3.15 9.08 7.46
CA LEU A 250 -4.04 9.44 6.36
C LEU A 250 -4.24 8.23 5.44
N CYS A 251 -5.46 7.70 5.44
CA CYS A 251 -5.90 6.69 4.49
C CYS A 251 -6.68 7.34 3.35
N LYS A 252 -6.37 7.00 2.11
CA LYS A 252 -7.18 7.42 0.95
C LYS A 252 -8.60 6.88 1.14
N GLY A 253 -9.56 7.77 1.16
CA GLY A 253 -10.97 7.42 1.40
C GLY A 253 -11.49 6.35 0.46
N GLN A 254 -12.42 5.53 0.94
CA GLN A 254 -13.09 4.46 0.19
C GLN A 254 -12.16 3.32 -0.30
N ASN A 255 -10.99 3.18 0.31
CA ASN A 255 -10.09 2.06 0.03
C ASN A 255 -10.10 1.05 1.20
N PRO A 256 -10.87 -0.04 1.09
CA PRO A 256 -11.02 -1.00 2.18
C PRO A 256 -9.72 -1.73 2.49
N VAL A 257 -8.87 -1.98 1.49
CA VAL A 257 -7.59 -2.66 1.67
C VAL A 257 -6.63 -1.82 2.49
N ALA A 258 -6.48 -0.54 2.15
CA ALA A 258 -5.62 0.37 2.89
C ALA A 258 -6.09 0.54 4.34
N LEU A 259 -7.41 0.66 4.56
CA LEU A 259 -7.99 0.77 5.89
C LEU A 259 -7.76 -0.51 6.71
N SER A 260 -7.96 -1.68 6.10
CA SER A 260 -7.68 -2.99 6.73
C SER A 260 -6.23 -3.13 7.17
N CYS A 261 -5.28 -2.66 6.35
CA CYS A 261 -3.86 -2.67 6.72
C CYS A 261 -3.56 -1.78 7.95
N ILE A 262 -4.21 -0.62 8.05
CA ILE A 262 -4.10 0.25 9.23
C ILE A 262 -4.72 -0.44 10.45
N PHE A 263 -5.88 -1.04 10.32
CA PHE A 263 -6.54 -1.72 11.42
C PHE A 263 -5.76 -2.95 11.90
N ASP A 264 -5.13 -3.71 10.99
CA ASP A 264 -4.23 -4.80 11.35
C ASP A 264 -2.99 -4.29 12.11
N PHE A 265 -2.41 -3.18 11.65
CA PHE A 265 -1.28 -2.54 12.36
C PHE A 265 -1.69 -2.13 13.78
N LEU A 266 -2.85 -1.48 13.97
CA LEU A 266 -3.37 -1.09 15.27
C LEU A 266 -3.66 -2.29 16.17
N ASN A 267 -4.14 -3.39 15.61
CA ASN A 267 -4.40 -4.63 16.32
C ASN A 267 -3.12 -5.35 16.78
N ARG A 268 -2.07 -5.30 15.97
CA ARG A 268 -0.77 -5.94 16.29
C ARG A 268 -0.01 -5.18 17.36
N ASP A 269 -0.09 -3.88 17.37
CA ASP A 269 0.46 -3.05 18.43
C ASP A 269 -0.40 -3.20 19.70
N LYS A 270 0.20 -3.75 20.78
CA LYS A 270 -0.50 -4.11 22.02
C LYS A 270 -0.55 -3.00 23.07
N ALA A 271 0.00 -1.83 22.78
CA ALA A 271 -0.19 -0.65 23.62
C ALA A 271 -1.67 -0.28 23.72
N GLU A 272 -2.11 0.12 24.92
CA GLU A 272 -3.48 0.64 25.11
C GLU A 272 -3.65 1.96 24.34
N LYS A 273 -4.76 2.07 23.61
CA LYS A 273 -4.98 3.22 22.71
C LYS A 273 -6.44 3.56 22.51
N GLN A 274 -6.66 4.82 22.21
CA GLN A 274 -7.93 5.32 21.67
C GLN A 274 -7.77 5.61 20.18
N ILE A 275 -8.84 5.43 19.42
CA ILE A 275 -8.85 5.65 17.98
C ILE A 275 -9.90 6.70 17.63
N ILE A 276 -9.51 7.67 16.80
CA ILE A 276 -10.44 8.61 16.19
C ILE A 276 -10.57 8.22 14.72
N LEU A 277 -11.79 7.90 14.28
CA LEU A 277 -12.12 7.62 12.90
C LEU A 277 -12.89 8.80 12.30
N LEU A 278 -12.32 9.44 11.31
CA LEU A 278 -12.96 10.53 10.59
C LEU A 278 -13.23 10.12 9.15
N LEU A 279 -14.46 10.30 8.71
CA LEU A 279 -14.83 10.18 7.31
C LEU A 279 -15.40 11.51 6.84
N ASP A 280 -14.77 12.13 5.86
CA ASP A 280 -15.19 13.40 5.29
C ASP A 280 -15.90 13.19 3.94
N ASP A 281 -17.14 13.66 3.85
CA ASP A 281 -18.00 13.65 2.65
C ASP A 281 -17.97 14.97 1.85
N LYS A 282 -16.97 15.83 2.07
CA LYS A 282 -16.94 17.17 1.47
C LYS A 282 -17.09 17.19 -0.05
N HIS A 283 -16.68 16.12 -0.72
CA HIS A 283 -16.74 16.03 -2.18
C HIS A 283 -18.12 15.63 -2.71
N ASP A 284 -18.98 15.06 -1.89
CA ASP A 284 -20.31 14.60 -2.26
C ASP A 284 -21.46 15.52 -1.79
N ALA A 285 -21.12 16.72 -1.30
CA ALA A 285 -22.10 17.68 -0.81
C ALA A 285 -23.16 18.13 -1.84
N LYS A 286 -22.98 17.79 -3.12
CA LYS A 286 -23.94 18.14 -4.19
C LYS A 286 -24.94 17.02 -4.49
N ASP A 287 -24.64 15.77 -4.25
CA ASP A 287 -25.44 14.64 -4.72
C ASP A 287 -25.59 13.52 -3.66
N SER A 288 -25.91 13.89 -2.48
CA SER A 288 -26.69 13.20 -1.44
C SER A 288 -26.42 11.73 -1.05
N SER A 289 -25.65 10.90 -1.68
CA SER A 289 -25.34 9.58 -1.12
C SER A 289 -24.06 8.97 -1.68
N GLU A 290 -23.02 9.03 -0.89
CA GLU A 290 -21.85 8.22 -1.17
C GLU A 290 -22.15 6.74 -0.91
N ASN A 291 -21.66 5.86 -1.80
CA ASN A 291 -21.78 4.44 -1.59
C ASN A 291 -20.85 4.01 -0.44
N SER A 292 -21.42 3.73 0.72
CA SER A 292 -20.69 3.30 1.92
C SER A 292 -20.43 1.80 1.99
N THR A 293 -20.79 1.02 0.97
CA THR A 293 -20.62 -0.45 0.97
C THR A 293 -19.15 -0.89 1.09
N TRP A 294 -18.20 -0.05 0.70
CA TRP A 294 -16.77 -0.31 0.85
C TRP A 294 -16.35 -0.58 2.32
N MET A 295 -17.11 -0.04 3.30
CA MET A 295 -16.86 -0.28 4.73
C MET A 295 -17.05 -1.75 5.11
N TYR A 296 -17.92 -2.48 4.40
CA TYR A 296 -18.16 -3.90 4.64
C TYR A 296 -17.09 -4.81 4.02
N ASP A 297 -16.25 -4.25 3.17
CA ASP A 297 -15.05 -4.88 2.63
C ASP A 297 -13.80 -4.63 3.51
N ALA A 298 -13.84 -3.69 4.46
CA ALA A 298 -12.74 -3.41 5.37
C ALA A 298 -12.86 -4.23 6.68
N ASP A 299 -11.70 -4.63 7.22
CA ASP A 299 -11.58 -5.52 8.38
C ASP A 299 -11.75 -4.78 9.71
N PHE A 300 -12.93 -4.21 9.96
CA PHE A 300 -13.26 -3.54 11.23
C PHE A 300 -13.16 -4.47 12.44
N GLU A 301 -13.22 -5.77 12.23
CA GLU A 301 -13.07 -6.82 13.23
C GLU A 301 -11.75 -6.71 14.00
N PHE A 302 -10.69 -6.19 13.38
CA PHE A 302 -9.41 -5.92 14.04
C PHE A 302 -9.52 -4.89 15.16
N LEU A 303 -10.49 -3.98 15.08
CA LEU A 303 -10.72 -2.95 16.10
C LEU A 303 -11.44 -3.48 17.35
N ASN A 304 -11.88 -4.74 17.34
CA ASN A 304 -12.45 -5.36 18.54
C ASN A 304 -11.39 -5.83 19.55
N ALA A 305 -10.11 -5.54 19.32
CA ALA A 305 -9.03 -5.88 20.22
C ALA A 305 -9.18 -5.19 21.58
N LYS A 306 -8.82 -5.89 22.69
CA LYS A 306 -9.03 -5.41 24.08
C LYS A 306 -8.20 -4.16 24.42
N HIS A 307 -7.04 -4.00 23.78
CA HIS A 307 -6.15 -2.85 23.98
C HIS A 307 -6.61 -1.59 23.23
N ILE A 308 -7.65 -1.69 22.41
CA ILE A 308 -8.36 -0.53 21.83
C ILE A 308 -9.49 -0.20 22.79
N THR A 309 -9.25 0.77 23.65
CA THR A 309 -10.11 1.08 24.81
C THR A 309 -11.32 1.90 24.42
N LYS A 310 -11.18 2.76 23.38
CA LYS A 310 -12.23 3.66 22.92
C LYS A 310 -12.09 3.95 21.43
N ILE A 311 -13.23 4.05 20.74
CA ILE A 311 -13.30 4.45 19.35
C ILE A 311 -14.25 5.62 19.22
N ILE A 312 -13.73 6.75 18.77
CA ILE A 312 -14.45 8.01 18.60
C ILE A 312 -14.65 8.21 17.09
N ILE A 313 -15.87 8.38 16.68
CA ILE A 313 -16.25 8.42 15.26
C ILE A 313 -16.77 9.84 14.95
N GLY A 314 -16.20 10.48 13.96
CA GLY A 314 -16.60 11.83 13.57
C GLY A 314 -17.04 11.97 12.12
N GLY A 315 -17.98 12.89 11.87
CA GLY A 315 -18.42 13.24 10.54
C GLY A 315 -19.84 12.82 10.20
N LYS A 316 -20.32 13.24 9.04
CA LYS A 316 -21.70 13.04 8.59
C LYS A 316 -22.13 11.57 8.47
N ARG A 317 -21.16 10.66 8.28
CA ARG A 317 -21.37 9.21 8.16
C ARG A 317 -21.00 8.45 9.43
N SER A 318 -20.92 9.13 10.55
CA SER A 318 -20.53 8.53 11.83
C SER A 318 -21.44 7.38 12.26
N GLU A 319 -22.75 7.44 11.99
CA GLU A 319 -23.69 6.37 12.31
C GLU A 319 -23.45 5.10 11.46
N ASP A 320 -23.03 5.24 10.20
CA ASP A 320 -22.69 4.09 9.35
C ASP A 320 -21.46 3.35 9.92
N PHE A 321 -20.42 4.10 10.33
CA PHE A 321 -19.25 3.52 10.99
C PHE A 321 -19.61 2.92 12.35
N TYR A 322 -20.47 3.59 13.12
CA TYR A 322 -20.93 3.07 14.40
C TYR A 322 -21.63 1.73 14.23
N LEU A 323 -22.57 1.64 13.27
CA LEU A 323 -23.22 0.37 12.94
C LEU A 323 -22.23 -0.70 12.49
N ARG A 324 -21.27 -0.33 11.60
CA ARG A 324 -20.26 -1.28 11.11
C ARG A 324 -19.37 -1.81 12.22
N LEU A 325 -19.00 -0.98 13.20
CA LEU A 325 -18.23 -1.39 14.37
C LEU A 325 -19.00 -2.32 15.30
N LEU A 326 -20.30 -2.06 15.52
CA LEU A 326 -21.16 -2.98 16.25
C LEU A 326 -21.24 -4.35 15.57
N LEU A 327 -21.38 -4.38 14.24
CA LEU A 327 -21.38 -5.62 13.45
C LEU A 327 -20.03 -6.34 13.50
N ALA A 328 -18.94 -5.62 13.67
CA ALA A 328 -17.60 -6.16 13.90
C ALA A 328 -17.39 -6.72 15.33
N GLY A 329 -18.41 -6.60 16.19
CA GLY A 329 -18.38 -7.10 17.55
C GLY A 329 -17.75 -6.15 18.56
N VAL A 330 -17.47 -4.89 18.20
CA VAL A 330 -16.94 -3.90 19.14
C VAL A 330 -18.02 -3.55 20.15
N PRO A 331 -17.75 -3.66 21.47
CA PRO A 331 -18.72 -3.33 22.51
C PRO A 331 -19.19 -1.88 22.45
N LYS A 332 -20.51 -1.67 22.62
CA LYS A 332 -21.15 -0.35 22.51
C LYS A 332 -20.52 0.69 23.46
N GLU A 333 -20.13 0.26 24.65
CA GLU A 333 -19.51 1.11 25.69
C GLU A 333 -18.15 1.67 25.30
N ARG A 334 -17.51 1.12 24.27
CA ARG A 334 -16.26 1.65 23.69
C ARG A 334 -16.48 2.61 22.54
N LEU A 335 -17.71 2.80 22.10
CA LEU A 335 -18.05 3.59 20.92
C LEU A 335 -18.69 4.94 21.31
N VAL A 336 -18.16 6.00 20.71
CA VAL A 336 -18.76 7.35 20.78
C VAL A 336 -18.77 7.92 19.37
N TYR A 337 -19.81 8.66 18.99
CA TYR A 337 -19.84 9.35 17.71
C TYR A 337 -20.40 10.77 17.82
N ASP A 338 -19.96 11.64 16.91
CA ASP A 338 -20.48 12.99 16.73
C ASP A 338 -20.49 13.33 15.24
N PHE A 339 -21.53 14.03 14.79
CA PHE A 339 -21.62 14.54 13.42
C PHE A 339 -20.66 15.71 13.16
N ASP A 340 -20.29 16.44 14.21
CA ASP A 340 -19.35 17.55 14.14
C ASP A 340 -17.93 17.06 14.39
N VAL A 341 -17.12 17.02 13.35
CA VAL A 341 -15.71 16.59 13.41
C VAL A 341 -14.87 17.47 14.36
N ASN A 342 -15.28 18.69 14.64
CA ASN A 342 -14.54 19.58 15.55
C ASN A 342 -14.73 19.20 17.02
N LYS A 343 -15.75 18.43 17.35
CA LYS A 343 -16.05 17.99 18.72
C LYS A 343 -15.43 16.65 19.10
N VAL A 344 -14.95 15.88 18.13
CA VAL A 344 -14.44 14.52 18.41
C VAL A 344 -13.27 14.52 19.40
N GLY A 345 -12.48 15.58 19.43
CA GLY A 345 -11.39 15.75 20.40
C GLY A 345 -11.86 15.82 21.85
N ASP A 346 -13.08 16.30 22.10
CA ASP A 346 -13.65 16.46 23.46
C ASP A 346 -13.98 15.11 24.09
N TYR A 347 -14.10 14.06 23.28
CA TYR A 347 -14.39 12.71 23.75
C TYR A 347 -13.14 11.90 24.08
N VAL A 348 -11.94 12.44 23.85
CA VAL A 348 -10.67 11.77 24.15
C VAL A 348 -10.45 11.77 25.65
N ASP A 349 -10.16 10.59 26.21
CA ASP A 349 -9.83 10.42 27.62
C ASP A 349 -8.30 10.52 27.81
N ILE A 350 -7.85 11.69 28.19
CA ILE A 350 -6.42 12.03 28.32
C ILE A 350 -5.76 11.31 29.52
N GLU A 351 -6.56 10.87 30.52
CA GLU A 351 -6.03 10.26 31.73
C GLU A 351 -5.81 8.75 31.61
N LYS A 352 -6.43 8.09 30.62
CA LYS A 352 -6.45 6.62 30.55
C LYS A 352 -5.39 6.02 29.67
N ASP A 353 -5.08 6.60 28.52
CA ASP A 353 -4.29 5.94 27.48
C ASP A 353 -3.10 6.77 27.04
N LYS A 354 -1.98 6.10 26.81
CA LYS A 354 -0.73 6.74 26.38
C LYS A 354 -0.63 6.98 24.87
N GLU A 355 -1.53 6.42 24.08
CA GLU A 355 -1.50 6.56 22.64
C GLU A 355 -2.88 6.91 22.08
N ILE A 356 -2.91 7.89 21.17
CA ILE A 356 -4.11 8.30 20.44
C ILE A 356 -3.81 8.19 18.95
N TYR A 357 -4.57 7.36 18.27
CA TYR A 357 -4.49 7.25 16.82
C TYR A 357 -5.62 8.03 16.17
N ASN A 358 -5.25 8.93 15.28
CA ASN A 358 -6.17 9.68 14.48
C ASN A 358 -6.05 9.24 13.01
N SER A 359 -7.08 8.58 12.50
CA SER A 359 -7.17 8.22 11.09
C SER A 359 -7.96 9.31 10.36
N PHE A 360 -7.23 10.19 9.70
CA PHE A 360 -7.82 11.15 8.79
C PHE A 360 -8.04 10.54 7.41
N ARG A 361 -9.04 11.04 6.74
CA ARG A 361 -9.48 10.99 5.36
C ARG A 361 -8.50 10.48 4.31
#